data_64060ed5d26344893e39eb1acd365ce3
#
_entry.id   64060ed5d26344893e39eb1acd365ce3
#
_cell.length_a   1.000
_cell.length_b   1.000
_cell.length_c   1.000
_cell.angle_alpha   90.00
_cell.angle_beta   90.00
_cell.angle_gamma   90.00
#
_symmetry.space_group_name_H-M   'P 1'
#
loop_
_entity.id
_entity.type
_entity.pdbx_description
1 polymer ?
#
loop_
_entity_poly.entity_id
_entity_poly.type
_entity_poly.pdbx_seq_one_letter_code
_entity_poly.pdbx_strand_id
1 'polypeptide(L)'
;INASEGPVYLAENAVIMEGCMIRGPFAMGEGSMLKMGTKIYGATTIGPHCVAGGEIKNSVMMGYSNKAHDGYLGDSVIGEWCNLGAGTSNSNVRNDAAVVYRNKEQSDSMAIGLKCGLLMGDYSRSAINTSFNTGTFAGIAANIFGQGLAPKHLPDFTWGFTQRYIFDKAIEHIANWKKLKDRDVTLNDIQILEHLYKQTI
;
A
#
# COMPACT_ATOMS: atom_id res chain seq x y z
N ILE A 1 10.32 13.17 -17.65
CA ILE A 1 11.22 12.27 -16.86
C ILE A 1 12.51 13.02 -16.59
N ASN A 2 12.98 13.00 -15.35
CA ASN A 2 14.25 13.56 -14.92
C ASN A 2 15.08 12.46 -14.22
N ALA A 3 16.19 12.05 -14.82
CA ALA A 3 17.10 11.02 -14.30
C ALA A 3 18.40 11.61 -13.74
N SER A 4 18.47 12.93 -13.45
CA SER A 4 19.69 13.60 -12.97
C SER A 4 20.12 13.13 -11.57
N GLU A 5 19.19 12.64 -10.75
CA GLU A 5 19.44 12.20 -9.36
C GLU A 5 19.49 10.67 -9.23
N GLY A 6 19.23 9.92 -10.30
CA GLY A 6 19.27 8.46 -10.32
C GLY A 6 18.58 7.85 -11.53
N PRO A 7 18.80 6.56 -11.77
CA PRO A 7 18.29 5.87 -12.95
C PRO A 7 16.76 5.78 -12.95
N VAL A 8 16.18 5.70 -14.16
CA VAL A 8 14.77 5.37 -14.37
C VAL A 8 14.71 4.07 -15.17
N TYR A 9 14.12 3.03 -14.59
CA TYR A 9 13.91 1.74 -15.23
C TYR A 9 12.42 1.53 -15.52
N LEU A 10 12.10 1.16 -16.75
CA LEU A 10 10.76 0.81 -17.19
C LEU A 10 10.81 -0.60 -17.78
N ALA A 11 10.05 -1.51 -17.20
CA ALA A 11 9.94 -2.87 -17.70
C ALA A 11 9.01 -2.96 -18.94
N GLU A 12 8.90 -4.14 -19.50
CA GLU A 12 8.07 -4.41 -20.66
C GLU A 12 6.59 -4.07 -20.38
N ASN A 13 5.90 -3.53 -21.39
CA ASN A 13 4.50 -3.13 -21.32
C ASN A 13 4.15 -2.15 -20.18
N ALA A 14 5.14 -1.47 -19.58
CA ALA A 14 4.89 -0.39 -18.64
C ALA A 14 4.32 0.84 -19.37
N VAL A 15 3.23 1.41 -18.82
CA VAL A 15 2.53 2.55 -19.43
C VAL A 15 2.63 3.78 -18.53
N ILE A 16 3.08 4.90 -19.11
CA ILE A 16 3.07 6.22 -18.46
C ILE A 16 2.10 7.10 -19.22
N MET A 17 0.98 7.47 -18.58
CA MET A 17 -0.03 8.31 -19.18
C MET A 17 0.39 9.80 -19.20
N GLU A 18 -0.41 10.65 -19.83
CA GLU A 18 -0.10 12.04 -20.09
C GLU A 18 0.09 12.85 -18.82
N GLY A 19 0.99 13.81 -18.87
CA GLY A 19 1.23 14.77 -17.78
C GLY A 19 1.98 14.20 -16.57
N CYS A 20 2.47 12.95 -16.62
CA CYS A 20 3.25 12.38 -15.51
C CYS A 20 4.58 13.08 -15.35
N MET A 21 4.95 13.38 -14.09
CA MET A 21 6.23 13.97 -13.70
C MET A 21 7.02 12.95 -12.91
N ILE A 22 8.15 12.51 -13.43
CA ILE A 22 8.96 11.44 -12.84
C ILE A 22 10.37 11.93 -12.57
N ARG A 23 10.82 11.77 -11.33
CA ARG A 23 12.21 11.99 -10.91
C ARG A 23 12.81 10.67 -10.42
N GLY A 24 13.95 10.29 -10.95
CA GLY A 24 14.70 9.13 -10.48
C GLY A 24 15.36 9.31 -9.10
N PRO A 25 15.83 8.22 -8.49
CA PRO A 25 15.74 6.86 -8.97
C PRO A 25 14.31 6.31 -8.95
N PHE A 26 13.89 5.63 -10.03
CA PHE A 26 12.55 5.09 -10.17
C PHE A 26 12.57 3.77 -10.92
N ALA A 27 11.81 2.78 -10.47
CA ALA A 27 11.62 1.53 -11.18
C ALA A 27 10.12 1.21 -11.36
N MET A 28 9.77 0.72 -12.54
CA MET A 28 8.41 0.37 -12.91
C MET A 28 8.39 -1.04 -13.51
N GLY A 29 7.64 -1.94 -12.88
CA GLY A 29 7.52 -3.34 -13.26
C GLY A 29 6.67 -3.58 -14.50
N GLU A 30 6.74 -4.80 -15.00
CA GLU A 30 6.02 -5.25 -16.19
C GLU A 30 4.51 -4.98 -16.09
N GLY A 31 3.91 -4.52 -17.19
CA GLY A 31 2.46 -4.30 -17.30
C GLY A 31 1.89 -3.30 -16.29
N SER A 32 2.73 -2.53 -15.61
CA SER A 32 2.28 -1.52 -14.66
C SER A 32 1.92 -0.20 -15.35
N MET A 33 1.14 0.64 -14.68
CA MET A 33 0.63 1.89 -15.26
C MET A 33 0.72 3.05 -14.29
N LEU A 34 1.24 4.20 -14.77
CA LEU A 34 1.04 5.50 -14.13
C LEU A 34 -0.14 6.23 -14.78
N LYS A 35 -1.11 6.62 -13.95
CA LYS A 35 -2.28 7.39 -14.37
C LYS A 35 -1.89 8.82 -14.71
N MET A 36 -2.76 9.53 -15.47
CA MET A 36 -2.55 10.93 -15.88
C MET A 36 -2.15 11.83 -14.71
N GLY A 37 -1.13 12.65 -14.90
CA GLY A 37 -0.68 13.65 -13.94
C GLY A 37 0.01 13.10 -12.69
N THR A 38 0.37 11.81 -12.66
CA THR A 38 1.09 11.20 -11.53
C THR A 38 2.42 11.89 -11.28
N LYS A 39 2.71 12.16 -10.00
CA LYS A 39 3.96 12.76 -9.53
C LYS A 39 4.78 11.72 -8.79
N ILE A 40 5.91 11.33 -9.35
CA ILE A 40 6.88 10.42 -8.72
C ILE A 40 8.09 11.21 -8.27
N TYR A 41 8.32 11.21 -6.96
CA TYR A 41 9.57 11.66 -6.37
C TYR A 41 10.45 10.45 -6.07
N GLY A 42 11.75 10.56 -6.30
CA GLY A 42 12.74 9.50 -6.31
C GLY A 42 12.66 8.42 -5.22
N ALA A 43 13.47 7.40 -5.37
CA ALA A 43 13.51 6.18 -4.55
C ALA A 43 12.18 5.42 -4.50
N THR A 44 11.47 5.38 -5.65
CA THR A 44 10.15 4.73 -5.74
C THR A 44 10.19 3.51 -6.67
N THR A 45 9.56 2.43 -6.25
CA THR A 45 9.37 1.21 -7.05
C THR A 45 7.90 0.88 -7.16
N ILE A 46 7.42 0.75 -8.40
CA ILE A 46 6.08 0.27 -8.72
C ILE A 46 6.22 -1.14 -9.28
N GLY A 47 5.72 -2.13 -8.58
CA GLY A 47 5.79 -3.55 -8.93
C GLY A 47 4.99 -3.91 -10.19
N PRO A 48 5.08 -5.16 -10.66
CA PRO A 48 4.40 -5.61 -11.87
C PRO A 48 2.87 -5.52 -11.72
N HIS A 49 2.20 -5.20 -12.83
CA HIS A 49 0.74 -5.11 -12.94
C HIS A 49 0.08 -4.15 -11.93
N CYS A 50 0.84 -3.22 -11.36
CA CYS A 50 0.32 -2.17 -10.49
C CYS A 50 -0.28 -1.00 -11.28
N VAL A 51 -1.23 -0.32 -10.66
CA VAL A 51 -1.73 0.98 -11.15
C VAL A 51 -1.44 2.04 -10.11
N ALA A 52 -0.66 3.06 -10.48
CA ALA A 52 -0.26 4.13 -9.57
C ALA A 52 -0.73 5.50 -10.07
N GLY A 53 -1.11 6.38 -9.15
CA GLY A 53 -1.61 7.73 -9.41
C GLY A 53 -1.43 8.66 -8.21
N GLY A 54 -1.65 9.95 -8.41
CA GLY A 54 -1.45 10.98 -7.40
C GLY A 54 0.02 11.28 -7.14
N GLU A 55 0.39 11.49 -5.89
CA GLU A 55 1.77 11.79 -5.49
C GLU A 55 2.39 10.63 -4.72
N ILE A 56 3.54 10.12 -5.20
CA ILE A 56 4.25 8.99 -4.60
C ILE A 56 5.71 9.34 -4.41
N LYS A 57 6.23 9.07 -3.21
CA LYS A 57 7.61 9.39 -2.84
C LYS A 57 8.22 8.29 -1.96
N ASN A 58 9.45 7.87 -2.29
CA ASN A 58 10.24 6.96 -1.47
C ASN A 58 9.41 5.74 -0.98
N SER A 59 8.75 5.08 -1.94
CA SER A 59 7.79 4.02 -1.60
C SER A 59 7.95 2.82 -2.51
N VAL A 60 7.58 1.65 -2.00
CA VAL A 60 7.52 0.40 -2.74
C VAL A 60 6.08 -0.08 -2.80
N MET A 61 5.57 -0.32 -3.99
CA MET A 61 4.32 -1.05 -4.21
C MET A 61 4.68 -2.40 -4.83
N MET A 62 4.27 -3.47 -4.18
CA MET A 62 4.45 -4.84 -4.70
C MET A 62 3.41 -5.15 -5.77
N GLY A 63 3.51 -6.32 -6.40
CA GLY A 63 2.72 -6.66 -7.57
C GLY A 63 1.19 -6.56 -7.40
N TYR A 64 0.49 -6.30 -8.49
CA TYR A 64 -0.97 -6.29 -8.60
C TYR A 64 -1.70 -5.27 -7.73
N SER A 65 -1.00 -4.33 -7.12
CA SER A 65 -1.57 -3.34 -6.20
C SER A 65 -1.97 -2.05 -6.91
N ASN A 66 -2.99 -1.39 -6.40
CA ASN A 66 -3.53 -0.18 -6.99
C ASN A 66 -3.52 0.97 -5.98
N LYS A 67 -2.90 2.09 -6.37
CA LYS A 67 -3.09 3.44 -5.84
C LYS A 67 -3.41 4.36 -7.00
N ALA A 68 -4.52 4.11 -7.68
CA ALA A 68 -4.81 4.65 -9.02
C ALA A 68 -5.24 6.12 -9.03
N HIS A 69 -5.58 6.70 -7.90
CA HIS A 69 -6.20 8.04 -7.80
C HIS A 69 -5.33 9.01 -6.99
N ASP A 70 -5.75 10.27 -6.91
CA ASP A 70 -5.10 11.29 -6.10
C ASP A 70 -5.00 10.89 -4.63
N GLY A 71 -4.08 11.54 -3.92
CA GLY A 71 -3.65 11.28 -2.56
C GLY A 71 -2.14 11.07 -2.50
N TYR A 72 -1.57 11.27 -1.31
CA TYR A 72 -0.13 11.14 -1.06
C TYR A 72 0.23 9.75 -0.52
N LEU A 73 1.27 9.14 -1.09
CA LEU A 73 1.90 7.92 -0.58
C LEU A 73 3.40 8.17 -0.41
N GLY A 74 3.85 8.27 0.81
CA GLY A 74 5.26 8.56 1.11
C GLY A 74 5.88 7.64 2.15
N ASP A 75 7.16 7.29 1.95
CA ASP A 75 7.98 6.46 2.85
C ASP A 75 7.24 5.15 3.26
N SER A 76 6.63 4.48 2.28
CA SER A 76 5.65 3.42 2.48
C SER A 76 6.03 2.13 1.75
N VAL A 77 5.55 1.00 2.29
CA VAL A 77 5.61 -0.30 1.62
C VAL A 77 4.20 -0.87 1.54
N ILE A 78 3.75 -1.12 0.33
CA ILE A 78 2.43 -1.69 0.02
C ILE A 78 2.64 -3.09 -0.51
N GLY A 79 2.03 -4.07 0.12
CA GLY A 79 2.07 -5.48 -0.25
C GLY A 79 1.42 -5.77 -1.59
N GLU A 80 1.29 -7.04 -1.92
CA GLU A 80 0.64 -7.48 -3.15
C GLU A 80 -0.89 -7.44 -3.04
N TRP A 81 -1.54 -7.25 -4.19
CA TRP A 81 -3.00 -7.27 -4.28
C TRP A 81 -3.72 -6.25 -3.38
N CYS A 82 -3.04 -5.19 -3.00
CA CYS A 82 -3.62 -4.09 -2.22
C CYS A 82 -4.39 -3.12 -3.10
N ASN A 83 -5.38 -2.44 -2.50
CA ASN A 83 -6.07 -1.36 -3.18
C ASN A 83 -6.31 -0.17 -2.25
N LEU A 84 -5.74 0.98 -2.58
CA LEU A 84 -5.98 2.23 -1.89
C LEU A 84 -7.09 3.01 -2.60
N GLY A 85 -8.18 3.27 -1.89
CA GLY A 85 -9.32 4.05 -2.41
C GLY A 85 -8.92 5.47 -2.80
N ALA A 86 -9.72 6.11 -3.65
CA ALA A 86 -9.47 7.48 -4.11
C ALA A 86 -9.34 8.45 -2.92
N GLY A 87 -8.40 9.39 -3.00
CA GLY A 87 -8.13 10.36 -1.94
C GLY A 87 -7.37 9.79 -0.74
N THR A 88 -7.10 8.48 -0.70
CA THR A 88 -6.31 7.89 0.38
C THR A 88 -4.93 8.54 0.46
N SER A 89 -4.57 9.00 1.67
CA SER A 89 -3.29 9.63 1.94
C SER A 89 -2.67 9.11 3.24
N ASN A 90 -1.35 9.10 3.32
CA ASN A 90 -0.65 8.80 4.56
C ASN A 90 0.22 9.96 5.03
N SER A 91 0.31 10.15 6.33
CA SER A 91 1.38 10.95 6.93
C SER A 91 2.67 10.13 6.99
N ASN A 92 3.80 10.74 6.71
CA ASN A 92 5.12 10.10 6.83
C ASN A 92 6.06 10.78 7.84
N VAL A 93 5.69 11.96 8.33
CA VAL A 93 6.40 12.71 9.36
C VAL A 93 5.42 13.05 10.47
N ARG A 94 5.84 12.90 11.72
CA ARG A 94 5.03 13.29 12.87
C ARG A 94 4.89 14.81 12.94
N ASN A 95 3.76 15.32 13.45
CA ASN A 95 3.52 16.75 13.61
C ASN A 95 4.55 17.43 14.56
N ASP A 96 5.10 16.68 15.51
CA ASP A 96 6.12 17.13 16.44
C ASP A 96 7.56 16.91 15.92
N ALA A 97 7.71 16.46 14.67
CA ALA A 97 8.99 16.12 14.04
C ALA A 97 9.87 15.13 14.85
N ALA A 98 9.30 14.39 15.78
CA ALA A 98 10.01 13.41 16.59
C ALA A 98 10.17 12.07 15.85
N VAL A 99 11.05 11.21 16.38
CA VAL A 99 11.29 9.86 15.87
C VAL A 99 10.00 9.03 15.87
N VAL A 100 9.77 8.31 14.78
CA VAL A 100 8.68 7.34 14.66
C VAL A 100 9.13 6.03 15.27
N TYR A 101 8.28 5.43 16.07
CA TYR A 101 8.52 4.13 16.70
C TYR A 101 7.47 3.12 16.26
N ARG A 102 7.89 1.87 16.07
CA ARG A 102 7.01 0.71 16.15
C ARG A 102 6.82 0.36 17.63
N ASN A 103 5.58 0.11 18.05
CA ASN A 103 5.24 -0.36 19.41
C ASN A 103 5.84 0.50 20.56
N LYS A 104 5.77 1.83 20.46
CA LYS A 104 6.44 2.75 21.38
C LYS A 104 6.24 2.45 22.88
N GLU A 105 5.11 1.89 23.22
CA GLU A 105 4.71 1.62 24.62
C GLU A 105 4.95 0.15 25.05
N GLN A 106 5.57 -0.66 24.20
CA GLN A 106 5.83 -2.07 24.43
C GLN A 106 7.32 -2.35 24.64
N SER A 107 7.65 -3.48 25.25
CA SER A 107 9.04 -3.89 25.51
C SER A 107 9.87 -4.12 24.24
N ASP A 108 9.20 -4.35 23.10
CA ASP A 108 9.80 -4.52 21.76
C ASP A 108 9.80 -3.22 20.92
N SER A 109 9.75 -2.07 21.61
CA SER A 109 9.79 -0.76 20.94
C SER A 109 11.03 -0.59 20.07
N MET A 110 10.83 -0.28 18.79
CA MET A 110 11.91 -0.08 17.83
C MET A 110 11.80 1.31 17.19
N ALA A 111 12.89 2.06 17.26
CA ALA A 111 12.99 3.33 16.55
C ALA A 111 13.16 3.06 15.05
N ILE A 112 12.28 3.65 14.23
CA ILE A 112 12.33 3.53 12.77
C ILE A 112 13.15 4.69 12.17
N GLY A 113 12.93 5.91 12.64
CA GLY A 113 13.58 7.12 12.14
C GLY A 113 12.63 8.32 12.13
N LEU A 114 13.01 9.41 11.47
CA LEU A 114 12.18 10.61 11.37
C LEU A 114 11.02 10.47 10.38
N LYS A 115 11.09 9.48 9.47
CA LYS A 115 10.08 9.25 8.44
C LYS A 115 9.68 7.78 8.42
N CYS A 116 8.38 7.55 8.41
CA CYS A 116 7.77 6.25 8.18
C CYS A 116 6.32 6.47 7.77
N GLY A 117 5.95 5.98 6.62
CA GLY A 117 4.60 6.07 6.10
C GLY A 117 3.73 4.89 6.51
N LEU A 118 3.07 4.30 5.52
CA LEU A 118 2.18 3.15 5.66
C LEU A 118 2.93 1.87 5.30
N LEU A 119 2.90 0.88 6.19
CA LEU A 119 3.29 -0.49 5.92
C LEU A 119 2.01 -1.34 5.84
N MET A 120 1.68 -1.81 4.65
CA MET A 120 0.42 -2.51 4.38
C MET A 120 0.68 -3.91 3.86
N GLY A 121 0.14 -4.90 4.56
CA GLY A 121 0.21 -6.31 4.17
C GLY A 121 -0.66 -6.65 2.97
N ASP A 122 -0.38 -7.79 2.36
CA ASP A 122 -1.02 -8.27 1.14
C ASP A 122 -2.56 -8.33 1.26
N TYR A 123 -3.23 -8.18 0.13
CA TYR A 123 -4.70 -8.25 0.02
C TYR A 123 -5.47 -7.17 0.79
N SER A 124 -4.79 -6.19 1.39
CA SER A 124 -5.44 -5.15 2.20
C SER A 124 -5.97 -4.02 1.34
N ARG A 125 -7.06 -3.39 1.80
CA ARG A 125 -7.77 -2.34 1.06
C ARG A 125 -8.16 -1.20 1.98
N SER A 126 -8.13 0.01 1.43
CA SER A 126 -8.72 1.17 2.10
C SER A 126 -9.92 1.73 1.33
N ALA A 127 -10.89 2.23 2.05
CA ALA A 127 -11.97 3.02 1.46
C ALA A 127 -11.45 4.34 0.86
N ILE A 128 -12.30 5.03 0.11
CA ILE A 128 -12.01 6.39 -0.36
C ILE A 128 -11.74 7.32 0.81
N ASN A 129 -10.86 8.32 0.60
CA ASN A 129 -10.52 9.37 1.59
C ASN A 129 -10.00 8.81 2.94
N THR A 130 -9.44 7.60 2.95
CA THR A 130 -8.81 7.07 4.16
C THR A 130 -7.54 7.87 4.48
N SER A 131 -7.44 8.33 5.73
CA SER A 131 -6.26 9.03 6.24
C SER A 131 -5.46 8.12 7.16
N PHE A 132 -4.25 7.76 6.73
CA PHE A 132 -3.32 6.95 7.53
C PHE A 132 -2.38 7.83 8.35
N ASN A 133 -2.21 7.48 9.61
CA ASN A 133 -1.26 8.14 10.50
C ASN A 133 0.19 7.80 10.13
N THR A 134 1.13 8.61 10.60
CA THR A 134 2.58 8.35 10.50
C THR A 134 2.92 7.00 11.14
N GLY A 135 3.59 6.13 10.38
CA GLY A 135 4.01 4.81 10.86
C GLY A 135 2.82 3.87 11.13
N THR A 136 1.80 3.91 10.29
CA THR A 136 0.69 2.93 10.36
C THR A 136 1.15 1.57 9.83
N PHE A 137 0.85 0.53 10.59
CA PHE A 137 0.96 -0.87 10.21
C PHE A 137 -0.42 -1.46 9.99
N ALA A 138 -0.74 -1.80 8.76
CA ALA A 138 -1.94 -2.52 8.40
C ALA A 138 -1.54 -3.96 8.02
N GLY A 139 -2.14 -4.92 8.68
CA GLY A 139 -1.89 -6.34 8.45
C GLY A 139 -2.42 -6.86 7.12
N ILE A 140 -2.37 -8.17 6.95
CA ILE A 140 -2.81 -8.87 5.74
C ILE A 140 -4.34 -8.92 5.68
N ALA A 141 -4.90 -8.82 4.47
CA ALA A 141 -6.34 -8.93 4.20
C ALA A 141 -7.21 -7.97 5.04
N ALA A 142 -6.68 -6.82 5.46
CA ALA A 142 -7.44 -5.81 6.17
C ALA A 142 -8.32 -5.01 5.19
N ASN A 143 -9.59 -4.81 5.54
CA ASN A 143 -10.51 -3.94 4.82
C ASN A 143 -10.77 -2.70 5.68
N ILE A 144 -10.09 -1.60 5.35
CA ILE A 144 -9.89 -0.43 6.21
C ILE A 144 -10.84 0.69 5.83
N PHE A 145 -11.75 1.01 6.72
CA PHE A 145 -12.70 2.11 6.59
C PHE A 145 -13.16 2.58 7.96
N GLY A 146 -13.48 3.86 8.07
CA GLY A 146 -13.92 4.47 9.32
C GLY A 146 -13.84 5.99 9.25
N GLN A 147 -14.20 6.65 10.33
CA GLN A 147 -14.12 8.12 10.44
C GLN A 147 -12.82 8.57 11.09
N GLY A 148 -12.24 9.63 10.55
CA GLY A 148 -11.03 10.24 11.10
C GLY A 148 -9.74 9.52 10.68
N LEU A 149 -8.73 9.65 11.53
CA LEU A 149 -7.40 9.10 11.26
C LEU A 149 -7.35 7.62 11.65
N ALA A 150 -6.90 6.78 10.74
CA ALA A 150 -6.79 5.34 11.00
C ALA A 150 -5.86 5.05 12.19
N PRO A 151 -6.16 4.02 13.01
CA PRO A 151 -5.27 3.55 14.06
C PRO A 151 -3.88 3.20 13.50
N LYS A 152 -2.83 3.37 14.30
CA LYS A 152 -1.46 3.03 13.88
C LYS A 152 -1.22 1.53 13.68
N HIS A 153 -1.97 0.70 14.36
CA HIS A 153 -1.91 -0.75 14.24
C HIS A 153 -3.29 -1.29 13.89
N LEU A 154 -3.37 -1.92 12.74
CA LEU A 154 -4.53 -2.62 12.23
C LEU A 154 -4.12 -4.08 12.05
N PRO A 155 -4.60 -4.99 12.87
CA PRO A 155 -4.26 -6.43 12.77
C PRO A 155 -4.62 -7.04 11.42
N ASP A 156 -4.09 -8.21 11.14
CA ASP A 156 -4.51 -9.01 10.00
C ASP A 156 -6.02 -9.24 10.05
N PHE A 157 -6.66 -9.30 8.88
CA PHE A 157 -8.10 -9.51 8.76
C PHE A 157 -8.94 -8.51 9.56
N THR A 158 -8.48 -7.26 9.68
CA THR A 158 -9.30 -6.19 10.26
C THR A 158 -10.44 -5.82 9.30
N TRP A 159 -11.65 -5.61 9.85
CA TRP A 159 -12.82 -5.02 9.19
C TRP A 159 -13.15 -3.67 9.82
N GLY A 160 -13.10 -2.60 9.04
CA GLY A 160 -13.14 -1.23 9.56
C GLY A 160 -11.87 -0.89 10.32
N PHE A 161 -11.99 -0.41 11.55
CA PHE A 161 -10.84 -0.12 12.42
C PHE A 161 -10.66 -1.11 13.57
N THR A 162 -11.70 -1.88 13.91
CA THR A 162 -11.71 -2.63 15.19
C THR A 162 -12.35 -4.02 15.10
N GLN A 163 -13.12 -4.30 14.05
CA GLN A 163 -13.79 -5.58 13.91
C GLN A 163 -12.89 -6.59 13.20
N ARG A 164 -13.20 -7.87 13.36
CA ARG A 164 -12.53 -8.94 12.63
C ARG A 164 -13.30 -9.28 11.36
N TYR A 165 -12.59 -9.39 10.24
CA TYR A 165 -13.16 -9.83 8.97
C TYR A 165 -13.59 -11.30 9.06
N ILE A 166 -14.78 -11.62 8.60
CA ILE A 166 -15.23 -13.01 8.45
C ILE A 166 -14.40 -13.67 7.36
N PHE A 167 -13.75 -14.79 7.68
CA PHE A 167 -12.78 -15.42 6.78
C PHE A 167 -13.35 -15.71 5.38
N ASP A 168 -14.48 -16.38 5.29
CA ASP A 168 -15.11 -16.74 3.99
C ASP A 168 -15.40 -15.50 3.14
N LYS A 169 -15.81 -14.39 3.79
CA LYS A 169 -16.03 -13.12 3.11
C LYS A 169 -14.72 -12.47 2.64
N ALA A 170 -13.66 -12.59 3.42
CA ALA A 170 -12.35 -12.11 3.02
C ALA A 170 -11.85 -12.85 1.77
N ILE A 171 -11.97 -14.19 1.74
CA ILE A 171 -11.59 -15.01 0.58
C ILE A 171 -12.45 -14.69 -0.65
N GLU A 172 -13.77 -14.60 -0.49
CA GLU A 172 -14.66 -14.17 -1.58
C GLU A 172 -14.23 -12.83 -2.20
N HIS A 173 -13.95 -11.84 -1.35
CA HIS A 173 -13.55 -10.52 -1.83
C HIS A 173 -12.16 -10.52 -2.45
N ILE A 174 -11.20 -11.29 -1.93
CA ILE A 174 -9.89 -11.49 -2.56
C ILE A 174 -10.06 -12.11 -3.94
N ALA A 175 -10.89 -13.14 -4.06
CA ALA A 175 -11.17 -13.79 -5.35
C ALA A 175 -11.76 -12.80 -6.37
N ASN A 176 -12.73 -11.99 -5.95
CA ASN A 176 -13.32 -10.97 -6.82
C ASN A 176 -12.28 -9.96 -7.34
N TRP A 177 -11.36 -9.52 -6.48
CA TRP A 177 -10.28 -8.60 -6.88
C TRP A 177 -9.25 -9.26 -7.81
N LYS A 178 -8.88 -10.53 -7.57
CA LYS A 178 -7.97 -11.27 -8.46
C LYS A 178 -8.57 -11.44 -9.86
N LYS A 179 -9.87 -11.69 -9.96
CA LYS A 179 -10.60 -11.80 -11.24
C LYS A 179 -10.56 -10.53 -12.09
N LEU A 180 -10.49 -9.33 -11.47
CA LEU A 180 -10.34 -8.08 -12.21
C LEU A 180 -9.01 -7.97 -12.98
N LYS A 181 -8.08 -8.87 -12.70
CA LYS A 181 -6.77 -8.96 -13.35
C LYS A 181 -6.55 -10.35 -13.98
N ASP A 182 -7.64 -11.06 -14.30
CA ASP A 182 -7.64 -12.39 -14.93
C ASP A 182 -6.81 -13.41 -14.14
N ARG A 183 -6.94 -13.39 -12.81
CA ARG A 183 -6.28 -14.33 -11.90
C ARG A 183 -7.30 -14.96 -10.95
N ASP A 184 -7.02 -16.21 -10.56
CA ASP A 184 -7.80 -16.94 -9.57
C ASP A 184 -7.08 -17.01 -8.22
N VAL A 185 -7.84 -17.24 -7.16
CA VAL A 185 -7.31 -17.66 -5.86
C VAL A 185 -6.98 -19.14 -5.93
N THR A 186 -5.76 -19.51 -5.58
CA THR A 186 -5.33 -20.91 -5.54
C THR A 186 -5.66 -21.56 -4.19
N LEU A 187 -5.69 -22.89 -4.15
CA LEU A 187 -5.85 -23.62 -2.89
C LEU A 187 -4.71 -23.29 -1.90
N ASN A 188 -3.50 -23.07 -2.42
CA ASN A 188 -2.36 -22.67 -1.59
C ASN A 188 -2.56 -21.28 -0.96
N ASP A 189 -3.08 -20.30 -1.73
CA ASP A 189 -3.44 -18.98 -1.18
C ASP A 189 -4.42 -19.13 -0.02
N ILE A 190 -5.48 -19.96 -0.20
CA ILE A 190 -6.50 -20.17 0.83
C ILE A 190 -5.90 -20.81 2.09
N GLN A 191 -5.05 -21.82 1.93
CA GLN A 191 -4.43 -22.51 3.05
C GLN A 191 -3.50 -21.57 3.86
N ILE A 192 -2.70 -20.75 3.18
CA ILE A 192 -1.83 -19.76 3.83
C ILE A 192 -2.69 -18.73 4.58
N LEU A 193 -3.71 -18.18 3.94
CA LEU A 193 -4.59 -17.18 4.55
C LEU A 193 -5.37 -17.77 5.74
N GLU A 194 -5.81 -19.02 5.65
CA GLU A 194 -6.49 -19.70 6.76
C GLU A 194 -5.55 -19.91 7.96
N HIS A 195 -4.30 -20.30 7.69
CA HIS A 195 -3.30 -20.44 8.74
C HIS A 195 -3.07 -19.10 9.47
N LEU A 196 -2.85 -18.02 8.73
CA LEU A 196 -2.67 -16.67 9.29
C LEU A 196 -3.91 -16.20 10.05
N TYR A 197 -5.10 -16.45 9.51
CA TYR A 197 -6.35 -16.10 10.16
C TYR A 197 -6.50 -16.78 11.53
N LYS A 198 -6.11 -18.06 11.65
CA LYS A 198 -6.15 -18.79 12.94
C LYS A 198 -5.16 -18.26 13.97
N GLN A 199 -4.08 -17.61 13.52
CA GLN A 199 -3.08 -17.00 14.44
C GLN A 199 -3.47 -15.59 14.89
N THR A 200 -4.36 -14.92 14.16
CA THR A 200 -4.83 -13.58 14.51
C THR A 200 -5.98 -13.71 15.50
N ILE A 201 -5.75 -13.41 16.77
CA ILE A 201 -6.75 -13.43 17.86
C ILE A 201 -7.23 -12.01 18.13
#